data_1fd7005ff21f1ee863d32b512366e570
#
_entry.id   1fd7005ff21f1ee863d32b512366e570
#
_cell.length_a   1.000
_cell.length_b   1.000
_cell.length_c   1.000
_cell.angle_alpha   90.00
_cell.angle_beta   90.00
_cell.angle_gamma   90.00
#
_symmetry.space_group_name_H-M   'P 1'
#
loop_
_entity.id
_entity.type
_entity.pdbx_description
1 polymer ?
#
loop_
_entity_poly.entity_id
_entity_poly.type
_entity_poly.pdbx_seq_one_letter_code
_entity_poly.pdbx_strand_id
1 'polypeptide(L)'
;FAFAYGIISTYIAIYGKEELGITGGTGLFFMLLSVGLILSRLTGSRTLSQGKITQNASIGIAVSVIGYLLFATVHNYWGYYGAAFIIGLGNGHMFPAFQSMFINLAPNERRGTANSTLYVSWDTGFGLGVLLGGLMAEHAGYHAAFYLMVAVKALGAILYYLQAKGYFLKYKLR
;
A
#
# COMPACT_ATOMS: atom_id res chain seq x y z
N PHE A 1 0.74 6.28 1.46
CA PHE A 1 0.66 4.82 1.26
C PHE A 1 1.14 4.42 -0.14
N ALA A 2 0.75 5.11 -1.19
CA ALA A 2 1.18 4.84 -2.56
C ALA A 2 2.69 5.01 -2.78
N PHE A 3 3.34 5.90 -2.04
CA PHE A 3 4.78 6.09 -2.03
C PHE A 3 5.56 4.77 -1.82
N ALA A 4 5.17 4.00 -0.82
CA ALA A 4 5.78 2.70 -0.55
C ALA A 4 5.59 1.72 -1.72
N TYR A 5 4.41 1.73 -2.34
CA TYR A 5 4.14 0.90 -3.50
C TYR A 5 4.95 1.33 -4.72
N GLY A 6 5.18 2.64 -4.91
CA GLY A 6 6.05 3.17 -5.95
C GLY A 6 7.49 2.65 -5.86
N ILE A 7 8.07 2.64 -4.66
CA ILE A 7 9.42 2.11 -4.44
C ILE A 7 9.47 0.62 -4.79
N ILE A 8 8.61 -0.19 -4.16
CA ILE A 8 8.71 -1.65 -4.31
C ILE A 8 8.44 -2.09 -5.75
N SER A 9 7.41 -1.53 -6.41
CA SER A 9 7.04 -1.94 -7.77
C SER A 9 8.10 -1.61 -8.81
N THR A 10 8.90 -0.58 -8.58
CA THR A 10 9.93 -0.13 -9.50
C THR A 10 11.25 -0.86 -9.28
N TYR A 11 11.68 -0.99 -8.02
CA TYR A 11 13.02 -1.48 -7.70
C TYR A 11 13.10 -2.97 -7.38
N ILE A 12 11.95 -3.66 -7.29
CA ILE A 12 11.87 -5.08 -6.92
C ILE A 12 12.64 -6.01 -7.87
N ALA A 13 12.58 -5.73 -9.18
CA ALA A 13 13.21 -6.56 -10.19
C ALA A 13 14.74 -6.46 -10.11
N ILE A 14 15.25 -5.23 -9.97
CA ILE A 14 16.68 -4.96 -9.90
C ILE A 14 17.25 -5.51 -8.59
N TYR A 15 16.62 -5.19 -7.47
CA TYR A 15 16.99 -5.72 -6.14
C TYR A 15 17.02 -7.24 -6.11
N GLY A 16 15.97 -7.90 -6.63
CA GLY A 16 15.90 -9.37 -6.67
C GLY A 16 17.04 -9.97 -7.47
N LYS A 17 17.41 -9.36 -8.60
CA LYS A 17 18.52 -9.83 -9.44
C LYS A 17 19.88 -9.57 -8.82
N GLU A 18 20.14 -8.35 -8.36
CA GLU A 18 21.46 -7.89 -7.92
C GLU A 18 21.82 -8.38 -6.51
N GLU A 19 20.87 -8.34 -5.57
CA GLU A 19 21.13 -8.64 -4.16
C GLU A 19 20.77 -10.08 -3.78
N LEU A 20 19.72 -10.65 -4.39
CA LEU A 20 19.22 -11.98 -4.04
C LEU A 20 19.54 -13.05 -5.10
N GLY A 21 20.13 -12.68 -6.25
CA GLY A 21 20.42 -13.63 -7.32
C GLY A 21 19.17 -14.22 -7.99
N ILE A 22 18.02 -13.58 -7.86
CA ILE A 22 16.74 -14.06 -8.40
C ILE A 22 16.67 -13.71 -9.89
N THR A 23 17.00 -14.65 -10.76
CA THR A 23 16.85 -14.49 -12.20
C THR A 23 15.45 -14.90 -12.64
N GLY A 24 14.66 -13.96 -13.19
CA GLY A 24 13.31 -14.23 -13.72
C GLY A 24 12.19 -14.34 -12.68
N GLY A 25 12.46 -14.09 -11.39
CA GLY A 25 11.50 -14.26 -10.29
C GLY A 25 10.51 -13.11 -10.07
N THR A 26 10.64 -11.99 -10.79
CA THR A 26 9.77 -10.82 -10.64
C THR A 26 8.31 -11.12 -10.97
N GLY A 27 8.07 -11.97 -11.97
CA GLY A 27 6.71 -12.41 -12.34
C GLY A 27 6.02 -13.14 -11.19
N LEU A 28 6.73 -14.02 -10.48
CA LEU A 28 6.22 -14.73 -9.31
C LEU A 28 5.90 -13.78 -8.16
N PHE A 29 6.72 -12.75 -7.94
CA PHE A 29 6.45 -11.70 -6.94
C PHE A 29 5.10 -11.03 -7.20
N PHE A 30 4.87 -10.53 -8.42
CA PHE A 30 3.61 -9.87 -8.78
C PHE A 30 2.42 -10.84 -8.83
N MET A 31 2.65 -12.11 -9.16
CA MET A 31 1.62 -13.15 -9.08
C MET A 31 1.16 -13.35 -7.62
N LEU A 32 2.08 -13.50 -6.68
CA LEU A 32 1.76 -13.65 -5.25
C LEU A 32 1.08 -12.40 -4.68
N LEU A 33 1.55 -11.21 -5.07
CA LEU A 33 0.92 -9.95 -4.72
C LEU A 33 -0.53 -9.90 -5.24
N SER A 34 -0.76 -10.31 -6.48
CA SER A 34 -2.09 -10.34 -7.08
C SER A 34 -3.01 -11.36 -6.41
N VAL A 35 -2.50 -12.53 -6.03
CA VAL A 35 -3.26 -13.51 -5.24
C VAL A 35 -3.70 -12.90 -3.91
N GLY A 36 -2.80 -12.19 -3.21
CA GLY A 36 -3.14 -11.45 -1.99
C GLY A 36 -4.24 -10.40 -2.22
N LEU A 37 -4.13 -9.62 -3.30
CA LEU A 37 -5.16 -8.64 -3.70
C LEU A 37 -6.53 -9.29 -3.94
N ILE A 38 -6.59 -10.43 -4.62
CA ILE A 38 -7.84 -11.15 -4.91
C ILE A 38 -8.45 -11.69 -3.62
N LEU A 39 -7.67 -12.35 -2.78
CA LEU A 39 -8.14 -12.90 -1.50
C LEU A 39 -8.67 -11.82 -0.56
N SER A 40 -8.00 -10.68 -0.51
CA SER A 40 -8.48 -9.54 0.28
C SER A 40 -9.84 -9.02 -0.19
N ARG A 41 -10.13 -9.08 -1.47
CA ARG A 41 -11.44 -8.68 -1.99
C ARG A 41 -12.55 -9.63 -1.58
N LEU A 42 -12.28 -10.93 -1.49
CA LEU A 42 -13.25 -11.92 -1.02
C LEU A 42 -13.59 -11.72 0.46
N THR A 43 -12.62 -11.36 1.28
CA THR A 43 -12.81 -11.15 2.73
C THR A 43 -13.27 -9.74 3.07
N GLY A 44 -12.72 -8.72 2.39
CA GLY A 44 -13.00 -7.30 2.65
C GLY A 44 -14.33 -6.80 2.11
N SER A 45 -14.87 -7.43 1.06
CA SER A 45 -16.14 -7.01 0.45
C SER A 45 -17.31 -7.05 1.43
N ARG A 46 -17.39 -8.09 2.27
CA ARG A 46 -18.42 -8.22 3.31
C ARG A 46 -18.32 -7.10 4.35
N THR A 47 -17.11 -6.77 4.78
CA THR A 47 -16.86 -5.72 5.77
C THR A 47 -17.24 -4.34 5.21
N LEU A 48 -16.94 -4.09 3.94
CA LEU A 48 -17.32 -2.86 3.24
C LEU A 48 -18.83 -2.76 3.04
N SER A 49 -19.50 -3.83 2.61
CA SER A 49 -20.96 -3.85 2.41
C SER A 49 -21.74 -3.66 3.73
N GLN A 50 -21.14 -4.02 4.87
CA GLN A 50 -21.68 -3.76 6.21
C GLN A 50 -21.41 -2.32 6.70
N GLY A 51 -20.82 -1.46 5.90
CA GLY A 51 -20.46 -0.09 6.28
C GLY A 51 -19.27 0.02 7.25
N LYS A 52 -18.55 -1.07 7.50
CA LYS A 52 -17.37 -1.10 8.38
C LYS A 52 -16.09 -0.64 7.67
N ILE A 53 -16.18 0.52 7.01
CA ILE A 53 -15.13 1.04 6.12
C ILE A 53 -13.81 1.27 6.86
N THR A 54 -13.87 1.93 8.03
CA THR A 54 -12.68 2.22 8.84
C THR A 54 -12.02 0.97 9.41
N GLN A 55 -12.80 -0.07 9.70
CA GLN A 55 -12.27 -1.35 10.14
C GLN A 55 -11.49 -2.02 9.02
N ASN A 56 -12.05 -2.05 7.80
CA ASN A 56 -11.38 -2.61 6.64
C ASN A 56 -10.09 -1.85 6.28
N ALA A 57 -10.12 -0.50 6.37
CA ALA A 57 -8.93 0.33 6.20
C ALA A 57 -7.87 0.01 7.26
N SER A 58 -8.26 -0.12 8.54
CA SER A 58 -7.34 -0.43 9.64
C SER A 58 -6.66 -1.79 9.45
N ILE A 59 -7.42 -2.82 9.07
CA ILE A 59 -6.87 -4.16 8.76
C ILE A 59 -5.88 -4.05 7.60
N GLY A 60 -6.26 -3.39 6.50
CA GLY A 60 -5.41 -3.21 5.33
C GLY A 60 -4.12 -2.48 5.63
N ILE A 61 -4.18 -1.40 6.44
CA ILE A 61 -3.00 -0.66 6.87
C ILE A 61 -2.07 -1.54 7.71
N ALA A 62 -2.59 -2.21 8.73
CA ALA A 62 -1.79 -3.05 9.63
C ALA A 62 -1.10 -4.19 8.85
N VAL A 63 -1.87 -4.93 8.05
CA VAL A 63 -1.32 -6.04 7.24
C VAL A 63 -0.28 -5.52 6.23
N SER A 64 -0.55 -4.40 5.56
CA SER A 64 0.41 -3.85 4.60
C SER A 64 1.70 -3.36 5.27
N VAL A 65 1.63 -2.69 6.44
CA VAL A 65 2.83 -2.28 7.18
C VAL A 65 3.69 -3.49 7.54
N ILE A 66 3.07 -4.58 8.01
CA ILE A 66 3.79 -5.84 8.30
C ILE A 66 4.45 -6.38 7.03
N GLY A 67 3.77 -6.40 5.89
CA GLY A 67 4.32 -6.87 4.63
C GLY A 67 5.53 -6.05 4.16
N TYR A 68 5.43 -4.72 4.22
CA TYR A 68 6.53 -3.83 3.85
C TYR A 68 7.71 -3.93 4.83
N LEU A 69 7.44 -4.09 6.13
CA LEU A 69 8.48 -4.30 7.14
C LEU A 69 9.20 -5.64 6.92
N LEU A 70 8.44 -6.71 6.66
CA LEU A 70 9.01 -8.03 6.34
C LEU A 70 9.93 -7.95 5.13
N PHE A 71 9.50 -7.26 4.07
CA PHE A 71 10.30 -7.05 2.87
C PHE A 71 11.61 -6.30 3.16
N ALA A 72 11.55 -5.24 3.98
CA ALA A 72 12.70 -4.40 4.28
C ALA A 72 13.70 -5.03 5.26
N THR A 73 13.28 -6.04 6.06
CA THR A 73 14.11 -6.64 7.11
C THR A 73 14.59 -8.05 6.80
N VAL A 74 13.86 -8.80 6.01
CA VAL A 74 14.16 -10.21 5.70
C VAL A 74 14.69 -10.33 4.27
N HIS A 75 16.02 -10.31 4.15
CA HIS A 75 16.74 -10.25 2.87
C HIS A 75 17.02 -11.65 2.31
N ASN A 76 15.95 -12.42 2.04
CA ASN A 76 16.02 -13.74 1.44
C ASN A 76 14.77 -14.04 0.61
N TYR A 77 14.72 -15.22 -0.03
CA TYR A 77 13.58 -15.65 -0.84
C TYR A 77 12.23 -15.62 -0.10
N TRP A 78 12.21 -15.99 1.18
CA TRP A 78 10.98 -15.97 1.99
C TRP A 78 10.50 -14.56 2.28
N GLY A 79 11.42 -13.65 2.60
CA GLY A 79 11.13 -12.21 2.76
C GLY A 79 10.63 -11.59 1.47
N TYR A 80 11.27 -11.91 0.35
CA TYR A 80 10.91 -11.40 -0.97
C TYR A 80 9.49 -11.85 -1.39
N TYR A 81 9.24 -13.14 -1.46
CA TYR A 81 7.97 -13.69 -1.94
C TYR A 81 6.85 -13.65 -0.90
N GLY A 82 7.18 -13.92 0.37
CA GLY A 82 6.19 -13.86 1.46
C GLY A 82 5.66 -12.44 1.67
N ALA A 83 6.54 -11.45 1.60
CA ALA A 83 6.13 -10.04 1.68
C ALA A 83 5.19 -9.66 0.53
N ALA A 84 5.41 -10.14 -0.70
CA ALA A 84 4.54 -9.86 -1.84
C ALA A 84 3.08 -10.22 -1.54
N PHE A 85 2.84 -11.42 -1.04
CA PHE A 85 1.51 -11.90 -0.68
C PHE A 85 0.87 -11.05 0.42
N ILE A 86 1.62 -10.75 1.49
CA ILE A 86 1.12 -9.94 2.62
C ILE A 86 0.84 -8.50 2.20
N ILE A 87 1.71 -7.90 1.38
CA ILE A 87 1.49 -6.56 0.80
C ILE A 87 0.22 -6.55 -0.06
N GLY A 88 0.03 -7.59 -0.87
CA GLY A 88 -1.18 -7.75 -1.68
C GLY A 88 -2.44 -7.81 -0.83
N LEU A 89 -2.45 -8.63 0.22
CA LEU A 89 -3.57 -8.71 1.17
C LEU A 89 -3.86 -7.34 1.79
N GLY A 90 -2.85 -6.65 2.31
CA GLY A 90 -3.01 -5.36 2.95
C GLY A 90 -3.52 -4.27 2.01
N ASN A 91 -2.88 -4.13 0.84
CA ASN A 91 -3.27 -3.12 -0.15
C ASN A 91 -4.67 -3.39 -0.72
N GLY A 92 -5.06 -4.66 -0.87
CA GLY A 92 -6.38 -5.03 -1.35
C GLY A 92 -7.53 -4.72 -0.38
N HIS A 93 -7.28 -4.72 0.92
CA HIS A 93 -8.23 -4.19 1.93
C HIS A 93 -8.21 -2.65 1.97
N MET A 94 -7.01 -2.06 1.95
CA MET A 94 -6.82 -0.63 2.19
C MET A 94 -7.38 0.24 1.07
N PHE A 95 -7.09 -0.07 -0.20
CA PHE A 95 -7.44 0.80 -1.33
C PHE A 95 -8.96 0.97 -1.49
N PRO A 96 -9.80 -0.10 -1.53
CA PRO A 96 -11.26 0.06 -1.61
C PRO A 96 -11.86 0.76 -0.40
N ALA A 97 -11.27 0.59 0.79
CA ALA A 97 -11.71 1.30 1.97
C ALA A 97 -11.47 2.80 1.86
N PHE A 98 -10.29 3.24 1.41
CA PHE A 98 -10.02 4.66 1.15
C PHE A 98 -10.92 5.21 0.06
N GLN A 99 -11.14 4.48 -1.03
CA GLN A 99 -12.07 4.90 -2.07
C GLN A 99 -13.47 5.14 -1.50
N SER A 100 -13.96 4.21 -0.67
CA SER A 100 -15.24 4.36 0.03
C SER A 100 -15.24 5.56 0.98
N MET A 101 -14.14 5.81 1.70
CA MET A 101 -14.04 6.98 2.59
C MET A 101 -14.15 8.30 1.81
N PHE A 102 -13.42 8.45 0.69
CA PHE A 102 -13.46 9.66 -0.13
C PHE A 102 -14.86 9.90 -0.71
N ILE A 103 -15.49 8.85 -1.24
CA ILE A 103 -16.84 8.93 -1.81
C ILE A 103 -17.88 9.28 -0.75
N ASN A 104 -17.77 8.74 0.46
CA ASN A 104 -18.74 8.97 1.54
C ASN A 104 -18.55 10.33 2.25
N LEU A 105 -17.43 11.01 2.04
CA LEU A 105 -17.24 12.40 2.49
C LEU A 105 -17.80 13.43 1.50
N ALA A 106 -18.15 13.01 0.29
CA ALA A 106 -18.61 13.91 -0.76
C ALA A 106 -20.12 13.81 -0.99
N PRO A 107 -20.81 14.95 -1.24
CA PRO A 107 -22.20 14.94 -1.71
C PRO A 107 -22.32 14.24 -3.06
N ASN A 108 -23.54 13.84 -3.43
CA ASN A 108 -23.77 13.02 -4.63
C ASN A 108 -23.19 13.62 -5.91
N GLU A 109 -23.33 14.93 -6.06
CA GLU A 109 -22.92 15.70 -7.23
C GLU A 109 -21.38 15.80 -7.35
N ARG A 110 -20.64 15.56 -6.27
CA ARG A 110 -19.16 15.68 -6.21
C ARG A 110 -18.43 14.37 -6.01
N ARG A 111 -19.10 13.23 -6.09
CA ARG A 111 -18.46 11.91 -5.91
C ARG A 111 -17.40 11.62 -6.97
N GLY A 112 -17.61 12.05 -8.20
CA GLY A 112 -16.61 11.94 -9.26
C GLY A 112 -15.33 12.69 -8.90
N THR A 113 -15.46 13.94 -8.43
CA THR A 113 -14.33 14.75 -7.97
C THR A 113 -13.60 14.09 -6.79
N ALA A 114 -14.32 13.58 -5.81
CA ALA A 114 -13.73 12.89 -4.67
C ALA A 114 -12.92 11.66 -5.10
N ASN A 115 -13.46 10.86 -6.02
CA ASN A 115 -12.76 9.70 -6.55
C ASN A 115 -11.50 10.11 -7.35
N SER A 116 -11.60 11.16 -8.18
CA SER A 116 -10.44 11.69 -8.91
C SER A 116 -9.36 12.23 -7.95
N THR A 117 -9.75 12.89 -6.87
CA THR A 117 -8.80 13.36 -5.84
C THR A 117 -8.04 12.21 -5.20
N LEU A 118 -8.71 11.08 -4.92
CA LEU A 118 -8.03 9.88 -4.43
C LEU A 118 -6.96 9.39 -5.42
N TYR A 119 -7.32 9.27 -6.71
CA TYR A 119 -6.38 8.80 -7.74
C TYR A 119 -5.20 9.76 -7.94
N VAL A 120 -5.45 11.06 -8.02
CA VAL A 120 -4.37 12.07 -8.11
C VAL A 120 -3.43 11.98 -6.91
N SER A 121 -3.98 11.84 -5.70
CA SER A 121 -3.17 11.65 -4.48
C SER A 121 -2.36 10.36 -4.52
N TRP A 122 -2.96 9.29 -5.06
CA TRP A 122 -2.29 8.00 -5.23
C TRP A 122 -1.13 8.11 -6.23
N ASP A 123 -1.39 8.65 -7.41
CA ASP A 123 -0.40 8.78 -8.48
C ASP A 123 0.75 9.71 -8.07
N THR A 124 0.44 10.83 -7.39
CA THR A 124 1.46 11.72 -6.83
C THR A 124 2.34 10.99 -5.81
N GLY A 125 1.73 10.27 -4.88
CA GLY A 125 2.46 9.49 -3.89
C GLY A 125 3.33 8.41 -4.54
N PHE A 126 2.78 7.70 -5.53
CA PHE A 126 3.51 6.68 -6.30
C PHE A 126 4.72 7.28 -7.03
N GLY A 127 4.52 8.37 -7.79
CA GLY A 127 5.60 9.05 -8.52
C GLY A 127 6.70 9.57 -7.61
N LEU A 128 6.33 10.18 -6.46
CA LEU A 128 7.32 10.59 -5.45
C LEU A 128 8.08 9.38 -4.88
N GLY A 129 7.42 8.25 -4.69
CA GLY A 129 8.05 7.01 -4.25
C GLY A 129 9.09 6.50 -5.25
N VAL A 130 8.74 6.49 -6.53
CA VAL A 130 9.67 6.12 -7.61
C VAL A 130 10.90 7.03 -7.61
N LEU A 131 10.67 8.34 -7.60
CA LEU A 131 11.75 9.33 -7.68
C LEU A 131 12.67 9.30 -6.46
N LEU A 132 12.11 9.46 -5.27
CA LEU A 132 12.89 9.54 -4.02
C LEU A 132 13.47 8.17 -3.64
N GLY A 133 12.77 7.09 -3.95
CA GLY A 133 13.27 5.73 -3.78
C GLY A 133 14.49 5.47 -4.66
N GLY A 134 14.49 5.94 -5.90
CA GLY A 134 15.62 5.85 -6.81
C GLY A 134 16.83 6.64 -6.34
N LEU A 135 16.62 7.90 -5.99
CA LEU A 135 17.68 8.74 -5.43
C LEU A 135 18.30 8.11 -4.17
N MET A 136 17.47 7.54 -3.28
CA MET A 136 17.95 6.87 -2.09
C MET A 136 18.70 5.58 -2.43
N ALA A 137 18.20 4.78 -3.38
CA ALA A 137 18.86 3.54 -3.81
C ALA A 137 20.23 3.81 -4.45
N GLU A 138 20.34 4.87 -5.24
CA GLU A 138 21.59 5.27 -5.89
C GLU A 138 22.65 5.75 -4.89
N HIS A 139 22.26 6.56 -3.88
CA HIS A 139 23.21 7.18 -2.96
C HIS A 139 23.50 6.33 -1.71
N ALA A 140 22.54 5.52 -1.26
CA ALA A 140 22.60 4.79 0.02
C ALA A 140 22.22 3.30 -0.08
N GLY A 141 21.96 2.82 -1.31
CA GLY A 141 21.62 1.42 -1.57
C GLY A 141 20.12 1.09 -1.38
N TYR A 142 19.73 -0.10 -1.90
CA TYR A 142 18.32 -0.54 -1.89
C TYR A 142 17.74 -0.67 -0.48
N HIS A 143 18.53 -1.14 0.49
CA HIS A 143 18.06 -1.28 1.86
C HIS A 143 17.63 0.05 2.47
N ALA A 144 18.38 1.13 2.21
CA ALA A 144 18.01 2.47 2.67
C ALA A 144 16.69 2.94 2.04
N ALA A 145 16.49 2.68 0.75
CA ALA A 145 15.22 2.98 0.07
C ALA A 145 14.04 2.18 0.67
N PHE A 146 14.26 0.91 1.04
CA PHE A 146 13.22 0.09 1.65
C PHE A 146 12.90 0.50 3.09
N TYR A 147 13.89 0.94 3.88
CA TYR A 147 13.62 1.54 5.19
C TYR A 147 12.87 2.87 5.08
N LEU A 148 13.20 3.72 4.10
CA LEU A 148 12.44 4.93 3.80
C LEU A 148 10.98 4.58 3.45
N MET A 149 10.78 3.57 2.62
CA MET A 149 9.45 3.05 2.26
C MET A 149 8.63 2.68 3.50
N VAL A 150 9.23 1.93 4.43
CA VAL A 150 8.56 1.53 5.68
C VAL A 150 8.29 2.74 6.58
N ALA A 151 9.24 3.66 6.72
CA ALA A 151 9.07 4.86 7.53
C ALA A 151 7.90 5.74 7.04
N VAL A 152 7.81 5.98 5.73
CA VAL A 152 6.71 6.74 5.13
C VAL A 152 5.38 5.99 5.27
N LYS A 153 5.39 4.66 5.13
CA LYS A 153 4.20 3.82 5.34
C LYS A 153 3.70 3.90 6.79
N ALA A 154 4.61 3.80 7.74
CA ALA A 154 4.30 3.93 9.18
C ALA A 154 3.78 5.33 9.53
N LEU A 155 4.39 6.38 8.99
CA LEU A 155 3.90 7.76 9.14
C LEU A 155 2.46 7.88 8.61
N GLY A 156 2.18 7.32 7.43
CA GLY A 156 0.82 7.29 6.88
C GLY A 156 -0.17 6.55 7.79
N ALA A 157 0.25 5.45 8.43
CA ALA A 157 -0.57 4.73 9.40
C ALA A 157 -0.86 5.59 10.63
N ILE A 158 0.14 6.27 11.17
CA ILE A 158 -0.01 7.19 12.31
C ILE A 158 -1.01 8.30 11.97
N LEU A 159 -0.83 8.97 10.83
CA LEU A 159 -1.73 10.04 10.36
C LEU A 159 -3.17 9.52 10.15
N TYR A 160 -3.33 8.30 9.66
CA TYR A 160 -4.64 7.68 9.53
C TYR A 160 -5.33 7.53 10.89
N TYR A 161 -4.64 6.97 11.89
CA TYR A 161 -5.24 6.72 13.20
C TYR A 161 -5.47 8.01 14.00
N LEU A 162 -4.56 8.98 13.94
CA LEU A 162 -4.66 10.21 14.69
C LEU A 162 -5.67 11.19 14.11
N GLN A 163 -5.80 11.27 12.79
CA GLN A 163 -6.56 12.30 12.12
C GLN A 163 -7.64 11.75 11.17
N ALA A 164 -7.25 10.99 10.14
CA ALA A 164 -8.14 10.66 9.04
C ALA A 164 -9.34 9.81 9.46
N LYS A 165 -9.13 8.83 10.33
CA LYS A 165 -10.19 7.96 10.86
C LYS A 165 -11.23 8.75 11.67
N GLY A 166 -10.77 9.60 12.57
CA GLY A 166 -11.64 10.46 13.39
C GLY A 166 -12.42 11.46 12.55
N TYR A 167 -11.73 12.11 11.61
CA TYR A 167 -12.35 13.04 10.67
C TYR A 167 -13.44 12.35 9.84
N PHE A 168 -13.15 11.18 9.27
CA PHE A 168 -14.12 10.43 8.49
C PHE A 168 -15.37 10.07 9.32
N LEU A 169 -15.19 9.52 10.53
CA LEU A 169 -16.32 9.14 11.38
C LEU A 169 -17.21 10.32 11.78
N LYS A 170 -16.62 11.52 11.90
CA LYS A 170 -17.33 12.74 12.26
C LYS A 170 -18.10 13.36 11.08
N TYR A 171 -17.52 13.32 9.88
CA TYR A 171 -18.02 14.08 8.72
C TYR A 171 -18.56 13.22 7.57
N LYS A 172 -18.57 11.89 7.70
CA LYS A 172 -19.18 11.03 6.67
C LYS A 172 -20.66 11.34 6.50
N LEU A 173 -21.10 11.39 5.25
CA LEU A 173 -22.48 11.70 4.89
C LEU A 173 -23.40 10.47 4.94
N ARG A 174 -22.81 9.26 5.01
CA ARG A 174 -23.50 7.96 5.06
C ARG A 174 -22.59 6.85 5.57
#